data_10cc8a9c19669970cb505b11958957a9
#
_entry.id   10cc8a9c19669970cb505b11958957a9
#
_cell.length_a   1.000
_cell.length_b   1.000
_cell.length_c   1.000
_cell.angle_alpha   90.00
_cell.angle_beta   90.00
_cell.angle_gamma   90.00
#
_symmetry.space_group_name_H-M   'P 1'
#
loop_
_entity.id
_entity.type
_entity.pdbx_description
1 polymer ?
#
loop_
_entity_poly.entity_id
_entity_poly.type
_entity_poly.pdbx_seq_one_letter_code
_entity_poly.pdbx_strand_id
1 'polypeptide(L)'
;FWQAYSPAPTCAPSRAAILSGTHPARAQMTHVSGGYPPRPHHKTGWSMMAPWYSARMPAETVTIAEALKAHGYTTGHSGKWHVAMGHHSGYPQPEDQGFDYSRHSRGAHSGLKNRLTGFATRDPKDPYRLDDNGFPFDQTTEDAMTFLQDNKEKPFFLYFATWLVHAPIMTRSEQLLNKYCDKLGVELTEAHRDYWKQEGQTNPFYCAMIEQFDTYCGLLFRYLENTDDPRWPGHKLIENTYVIFTSDNGGME
;
A
#
# COMPACT_ATOMS: atom_id res chain seq x y z
N PHE A 1 -0.78 -15.13 -12.07
CA PHE A 1 -1.84 -15.68 -11.20
C PHE A 1 -3.13 -15.83 -12.01
N TRP A 2 -3.60 -17.08 -12.19
CA TRP A 2 -4.81 -17.35 -12.96
C TRP A 2 -6.09 -17.32 -12.13
N GLN A 3 -5.94 -17.47 -10.80
CA GLN A 3 -7.05 -17.45 -9.85
C GLN A 3 -6.59 -16.70 -8.59
N ALA A 4 -6.81 -15.40 -8.58
CA ALA A 4 -6.55 -14.55 -7.42
C ALA A 4 -7.80 -13.67 -7.19
N TYR A 5 -8.37 -13.74 -6.01
CA TYR A 5 -9.61 -13.06 -5.68
C TYR A 5 -9.42 -12.20 -4.44
N SER A 6 -9.73 -10.93 -4.58
CA SER A 6 -9.84 -10.03 -3.43
C SER A 6 -11.17 -10.28 -2.70
N PRO A 7 -11.22 -10.21 -1.38
CA PRO A 7 -12.45 -10.43 -0.62
C PRO A 7 -13.49 -9.31 -0.80
N ALA A 8 -13.09 -8.17 -1.35
CA ALA A 8 -13.98 -7.06 -1.68
C ALA A 8 -13.41 -6.22 -2.84
N PRO A 9 -14.24 -5.46 -3.56
CA PRO A 9 -13.80 -4.64 -4.69
C PRO A 9 -13.11 -3.33 -4.28
N THR A 10 -12.97 -3.04 -2.99
CA THR A 10 -12.41 -1.79 -2.47
C THR A 10 -11.47 -2.03 -1.28
N CYS A 11 -10.61 -1.05 -1.00
CA CYS A 11 -9.48 -1.14 -0.08
C CYS A 11 -9.86 -1.53 1.36
N ALA A 12 -10.66 -0.73 2.04
CA ALA A 12 -10.88 -0.87 3.48
C ALA A 12 -11.47 -2.24 3.88
N PRO A 13 -12.51 -2.77 3.22
CA PRO A 13 -13.04 -4.09 3.53
C PRO A 13 -12.06 -5.22 3.23
N SER A 14 -11.31 -5.13 2.12
CA SER A 14 -10.29 -6.13 1.79
C SER A 14 -9.15 -6.12 2.80
N ARG A 15 -8.69 -4.94 3.20
CA ARG A 15 -7.62 -4.80 4.21
C ARG A 15 -8.05 -5.32 5.58
N ALA A 16 -9.29 -5.05 5.98
CA ALA A 16 -9.86 -5.63 7.19
C ALA A 16 -9.88 -7.17 7.12
N ALA A 17 -10.24 -7.75 5.99
CA ALA A 17 -10.21 -9.18 5.79
C ALA A 17 -8.78 -9.77 5.83
N ILE A 18 -7.80 -9.12 5.19
CA ILE A 18 -6.38 -9.52 5.21
C ILE A 18 -5.85 -9.53 6.66
N LEU A 19 -6.15 -8.47 7.42
CA LEU A 19 -5.63 -8.33 8.78
C LEU A 19 -6.32 -9.26 9.79
N SER A 20 -7.63 -9.50 9.64
CA SER A 20 -8.43 -10.24 10.64
C SER A 20 -8.79 -11.67 10.25
N GLY A 21 -8.57 -12.08 8.99
CA GLY A 21 -9.09 -13.35 8.47
C GLY A 21 -10.62 -13.42 8.40
N THR A 22 -11.31 -12.29 8.59
CA THR A 22 -12.78 -12.24 8.68
C THR A 22 -13.38 -11.64 7.40
N HIS A 23 -14.37 -12.34 6.83
CA HIS A 23 -15.05 -11.85 5.65
C HIS A 23 -15.71 -10.47 5.90
N PRO A 24 -15.61 -9.51 4.95
CA PRO A 24 -16.05 -8.12 5.13
C PRO A 24 -17.50 -7.97 5.61
N ALA A 25 -18.41 -8.82 5.13
CA ALA A 25 -19.82 -8.78 5.55
C ALA A 25 -19.99 -9.16 7.04
N ARG A 26 -19.17 -10.09 7.56
CA ARG A 26 -19.18 -10.47 8.97
C ARG A 26 -18.59 -9.37 9.85
N ALA A 27 -17.53 -8.72 9.38
CA ALA A 27 -16.93 -7.56 10.04
C ALA A 27 -17.78 -6.28 9.94
N GLN A 28 -18.88 -6.32 9.19
CA GLN A 28 -19.73 -5.16 8.87
C GLN A 28 -18.95 -3.98 8.26
N MET A 29 -17.81 -4.27 7.64
CA MET A 29 -16.95 -3.30 6.98
C MET A 29 -16.94 -3.60 5.48
N THR A 30 -18.01 -3.20 4.78
CA THR A 30 -18.25 -3.56 3.38
C THR A 30 -17.99 -2.41 2.40
N HIS A 31 -17.56 -1.25 2.88
CA HIS A 31 -17.27 -0.07 2.08
C HIS A 31 -16.11 0.74 2.65
N VAL A 32 -15.55 1.64 1.84
CA VAL A 32 -14.39 2.49 2.20
C VAL A 32 -14.73 3.64 3.14
N SER A 33 -16.00 3.99 3.24
CA SER A 33 -16.50 5.05 4.12
C SER A 33 -17.79 4.59 4.80
N GLY A 34 -18.10 5.11 5.97
CA GLY A 34 -19.30 4.73 6.69
C GLY A 34 -19.43 5.49 7.99
N GLY A 35 -20.27 4.99 8.89
CA GLY A 35 -20.46 5.52 10.23
C GLY A 35 -19.94 4.59 11.31
N TYR A 36 -19.67 5.16 12.47
CA TYR A 36 -19.49 4.38 13.70
C TYR A 36 -20.31 5.04 14.84
N PRO A 37 -21.22 4.30 15.43
CA PRO A 37 -21.61 2.92 15.11
C PRO A 37 -22.06 2.74 13.66
N PRO A 38 -22.13 1.50 13.14
CA PRO A 38 -22.55 1.23 11.77
C PRO A 38 -23.87 1.93 11.43
N ARG A 39 -23.94 2.51 10.27
CA ARG A 39 -25.14 3.23 9.79
C ARG A 39 -25.27 3.07 8.27
N PRO A 40 -26.50 3.14 7.73
CA PRO A 40 -26.68 3.14 6.28
C PRO A 40 -26.10 4.41 5.66
N HIS A 41 -25.55 4.27 4.47
CA HIS A 41 -25.10 5.40 3.67
C HIS A 41 -26.21 5.79 2.69
N HIS A 42 -26.84 6.94 2.94
CA HIS A 42 -27.87 7.46 2.06
C HIS A 42 -27.29 8.49 1.09
N LYS A 43 -27.52 8.27 -0.20
CA LYS A 43 -27.57 9.38 -1.14
C LYS A 43 -29.03 9.63 -1.48
N THR A 44 -29.49 10.85 -1.26
CA THR A 44 -30.83 11.30 -1.66
C THR A 44 -31.04 11.08 -3.16
N GLY A 45 -32.20 10.53 -3.53
CA GLY A 45 -32.54 10.25 -4.92
C GLY A 45 -32.17 8.86 -5.45
N TRP A 46 -31.60 8.00 -4.63
CA TRP A 46 -31.37 6.60 -5.03
C TRP A 46 -32.55 5.71 -4.64
N SER A 47 -32.90 4.78 -5.52
CA SER A 47 -34.02 3.84 -5.31
C SER A 47 -33.69 2.72 -4.31
N MET A 48 -32.40 2.53 -3.98
CA MET A 48 -31.94 1.52 -3.03
C MET A 48 -31.11 2.14 -1.93
N MET A 49 -31.23 1.60 -0.74
CA MET A 49 -30.44 1.97 0.43
C MET A 49 -29.30 0.95 0.62
N ALA A 50 -28.08 1.47 0.86
CA ALA A 50 -26.97 0.60 1.22
C ALA A 50 -27.22 -0.11 2.57
N PRO A 51 -26.70 -1.33 2.77
CA PRO A 51 -26.76 -2.00 4.05
C PRO A 51 -25.98 -1.21 5.12
N TRP A 52 -26.19 -1.55 6.38
CA TRP A 52 -25.40 -1.02 7.48
C TRP A 52 -23.95 -1.49 7.37
N TYR A 53 -23.01 -0.56 7.54
CA TYR A 53 -21.58 -0.85 7.57
C TYR A 53 -20.81 0.13 8.45
N SER A 54 -19.66 -0.32 8.93
CA SER A 54 -18.74 0.44 9.78
C SER A 54 -17.68 1.18 8.95
N ALA A 55 -17.25 2.33 9.48
CA ALA A 55 -16.07 3.05 8.97
C ALA A 55 -14.74 2.50 9.53
N ARG A 56 -14.79 1.55 10.43
CA ARG A 56 -13.62 0.97 11.09
C ARG A 56 -13.79 -0.51 11.35
N MET A 57 -12.67 -1.21 11.41
CA MET A 57 -12.61 -2.54 11.99
C MET A 57 -12.93 -2.45 13.49
N PRO A 58 -13.72 -3.38 14.06
CA PRO A 58 -13.92 -3.42 15.50
C PRO A 58 -12.59 -3.51 16.26
N ALA A 59 -12.43 -2.74 17.32
CA ALA A 59 -11.17 -2.70 18.09
C ALA A 59 -10.84 -4.02 18.79
N GLU A 60 -11.86 -4.81 19.09
CA GLU A 60 -11.76 -6.16 19.68
C GLU A 60 -11.40 -7.25 18.66
N THR A 61 -11.30 -6.91 17.39
CA THR A 61 -10.93 -7.88 16.34
C THR A 61 -9.46 -8.24 16.46
N VAL A 62 -9.17 -9.52 16.69
CA VAL A 62 -7.79 -9.99 16.71
C VAL A 62 -7.22 -9.99 15.30
N THR A 63 -6.09 -9.30 15.12
CA THR A 63 -5.38 -9.21 13.85
C THR A 63 -4.27 -10.26 13.75
N ILE A 64 -3.77 -10.48 12.52
CA ILE A 64 -2.58 -11.31 12.30
C ILE A 64 -1.36 -10.76 13.06
N ALA A 65 -1.25 -9.45 13.22
CA ALA A 65 -0.16 -8.84 13.98
C ALA A 65 -0.24 -9.20 15.46
N GLU A 66 -1.42 -9.09 16.08
CA GLU A 66 -1.62 -9.51 17.48
C GLU A 66 -1.38 -10.99 17.67
N ALA A 67 -1.87 -11.82 16.75
CA ALA A 67 -1.65 -13.28 16.82
C ALA A 67 -0.16 -13.63 16.74
N LEU A 68 0.59 -13.04 15.82
CA LEU A 68 2.03 -13.28 15.68
C LEU A 68 2.83 -12.69 16.85
N LYS A 69 2.44 -11.52 17.33
CA LYS A 69 3.06 -10.89 18.52
C LYS A 69 2.93 -11.79 19.76
N ALA A 70 1.76 -12.43 19.95
CA ALA A 70 1.58 -13.40 21.03
C ALA A 70 2.50 -14.63 20.92
N HIS A 71 3.08 -14.89 19.74
CA HIS A 71 4.06 -15.93 19.48
C HIS A 71 5.50 -15.42 19.37
N GLY A 72 5.78 -14.21 19.86
CA GLY A 72 7.13 -13.64 19.96
C GLY A 72 7.66 -12.96 18.71
N TYR A 73 6.81 -12.68 17.72
CA TYR A 73 7.20 -11.87 16.57
C TYR A 73 7.22 -10.38 16.93
N THR A 74 8.20 -9.67 16.40
CA THR A 74 8.17 -8.20 16.33
C THR A 74 7.39 -7.79 15.09
N THR A 75 6.46 -6.87 15.22
CA THR A 75 5.47 -6.57 14.17
C THR A 75 5.63 -5.14 13.65
N GLY A 76 5.67 -4.98 12.33
CA GLY A 76 5.87 -3.72 11.64
C GLY A 76 4.79 -3.43 10.60
N HIS A 77 4.37 -2.17 10.53
CA HIS A 77 3.50 -1.64 9.49
C HIS A 77 4.15 -0.45 8.81
N SER A 78 4.18 -0.45 7.49
CA SER A 78 4.60 0.72 6.70
C SER A 78 3.63 1.00 5.56
N GLY A 79 3.10 2.23 5.54
CA GLY A 79 2.26 2.74 4.47
C GLY A 79 0.78 2.89 4.84
N LYS A 80 -0.12 2.40 3.99
CA LYS A 80 -1.57 2.59 4.08
C LYS A 80 -2.20 1.67 5.13
N TRP A 81 -2.90 2.24 6.11
CA TRP A 81 -3.74 1.51 7.07
C TRP A 81 -5.15 1.25 6.54
N HIS A 82 -5.97 2.25 6.56
CA HIS A 82 -7.31 2.30 5.93
C HIS A 82 -8.34 1.28 6.47
N VAL A 83 -8.13 0.74 7.66
CA VAL A 83 -9.16 -0.02 8.39
C VAL A 83 -9.74 0.76 9.57
N ALA A 84 -9.36 2.03 9.66
CA ALA A 84 -9.97 3.05 10.49
C ALA A 84 -9.91 4.38 9.71
N MET A 85 -11.05 5.03 9.54
CA MET A 85 -11.13 6.28 8.79
C MET A 85 -10.71 7.46 9.66
N GLY A 86 -9.50 7.96 9.41
CA GLY A 86 -8.92 9.11 10.10
C GLY A 86 -8.48 8.81 11.53
N HIS A 87 -7.88 9.82 12.16
CA HIS A 87 -7.40 9.77 13.55
C HIS A 87 -8.51 10.18 14.54
N HIS A 88 -9.70 9.62 14.37
CA HIS A 88 -10.77 9.89 15.34
C HIS A 88 -10.54 9.06 16.60
N SER A 89 -10.83 9.66 17.75
CA SER A 89 -10.85 8.97 19.03
C SER A 89 -11.71 7.70 18.96
N GLY A 90 -11.13 6.57 19.37
CA GLY A 90 -11.78 5.25 19.31
C GLY A 90 -11.72 4.53 17.95
N TYR A 91 -10.97 5.05 17.00
CA TYR A 91 -10.67 4.33 15.75
C TYR A 91 -9.30 3.67 15.87
N PRO A 92 -9.23 2.31 15.84
CA PRO A 92 -7.99 1.60 16.10
C PRO A 92 -6.93 1.92 15.04
N GLN A 93 -5.78 2.37 15.52
CA GLN A 93 -4.59 2.56 14.70
C GLN A 93 -3.76 1.26 14.68
N PRO A 94 -2.72 1.14 13.83
CA PRO A 94 -1.91 -0.07 13.80
C PRO A 94 -1.35 -0.47 15.16
N GLU A 95 -0.93 0.49 15.96
CA GLU A 95 -0.38 0.27 17.32
C GLU A 95 -1.43 -0.35 18.27
N ASP A 96 -2.71 0.03 18.11
CA ASP A 96 -3.83 -0.53 18.86
C ASP A 96 -4.19 -1.95 18.40
N GLN A 97 -3.67 -2.38 17.25
CA GLN A 97 -3.96 -3.64 16.57
C GLN A 97 -2.70 -4.52 16.41
N GLY A 98 -1.78 -4.40 17.37
CA GLY A 98 -0.67 -5.31 17.55
C GLY A 98 0.62 -4.98 16.80
N PHE A 99 0.73 -3.84 16.13
CA PHE A 99 1.99 -3.43 15.50
C PHE A 99 2.89 -2.68 16.49
N ASP A 100 4.12 -3.18 16.67
CA ASP A 100 5.16 -2.54 17.52
C ASP A 100 5.77 -1.32 16.85
N TYR A 101 5.83 -1.33 15.52
CA TYR A 101 6.35 -0.26 14.67
C TYR A 101 5.30 0.10 13.63
N SER A 102 5.00 1.38 13.51
CA SER A 102 4.07 1.84 12.48
C SER A 102 4.53 3.16 11.88
N ARG A 103 4.43 3.26 10.55
CA ARG A 103 4.68 4.47 9.77
C ARG A 103 3.63 4.62 8.69
N HIS A 104 3.06 5.82 8.60
CA HIS A 104 1.94 6.13 7.72
C HIS A 104 2.34 6.99 6.52
N SER A 105 3.60 6.94 6.10
CA SER A 105 4.05 7.67 4.92
C SER A 105 3.24 7.30 3.67
N ARG A 106 3.02 8.26 2.81
CA ARG A 106 2.54 8.03 1.45
C ARG A 106 3.69 7.80 0.45
N GLY A 107 4.92 7.95 0.91
CA GLY A 107 6.11 7.78 0.10
C GLY A 107 6.08 8.64 -1.16
N ALA A 108 6.60 8.10 -2.24
CA ALA A 108 6.64 8.76 -3.55
C ALA A 108 5.25 9.04 -4.14
N HIS A 109 4.20 8.40 -3.61
CA HIS A 109 2.82 8.63 -4.01
C HIS A 109 2.20 9.90 -3.43
N SER A 110 2.86 10.66 -2.56
CA SER A 110 2.27 11.90 -2.03
C SER A 110 2.09 12.96 -3.12
N GLY A 111 0.95 13.67 -3.05
CA GLY A 111 0.38 14.46 -4.13
C GLY A 111 1.30 15.46 -4.85
N LEU A 112 1.34 15.39 -6.15
CA LEU A 112 1.83 16.46 -7.02
C LEU A 112 0.71 17.47 -7.28
N LYS A 113 1.02 18.75 -7.20
CA LYS A 113 0.09 19.82 -7.60
C LYS A 113 -0.20 19.80 -9.11
N ASN A 114 0.79 19.42 -9.90
CA ASN A 114 0.67 19.25 -11.33
C ASN A 114 1.41 17.96 -11.76
N ARG A 115 0.74 17.08 -12.51
CA ARG A 115 1.28 15.80 -12.96
C ARG A 115 2.28 15.90 -14.11
N LEU A 116 2.25 16.99 -14.84
CA LEU A 116 3.13 17.24 -15.99
C LEU A 116 4.33 18.14 -15.64
N THR A 117 4.36 18.66 -14.41
CA THR A 117 5.45 19.51 -13.91
C THR A 117 5.69 19.19 -12.43
N GLY A 118 6.85 19.56 -11.93
CA GLY A 118 7.18 19.30 -10.52
C GLY A 118 7.67 17.88 -10.29
N PHE A 119 8.28 17.28 -11.31
CA PHE A 119 9.01 16.03 -11.17
C PHE A 119 10.13 16.15 -10.15
N ALA A 120 10.46 15.03 -9.52
CA ALA A 120 11.58 14.96 -8.61
C ALA A 120 12.91 15.19 -9.37
N THR A 121 13.86 15.76 -8.67
CA THR A 121 15.20 16.07 -9.19
C THR A 121 16.25 15.17 -8.52
N ARG A 122 17.52 15.32 -8.92
CA ARG A 122 18.66 14.68 -8.24
C ARG A 122 19.25 15.56 -7.13
N ASP A 123 18.64 16.71 -6.82
CA ASP A 123 19.08 17.54 -5.72
C ASP A 123 18.93 16.78 -4.39
N PRO A 124 19.98 16.63 -3.58
CA PRO A 124 19.89 15.99 -2.25
C PRO A 124 18.87 16.64 -1.30
N LYS A 125 18.47 17.88 -1.55
CA LYS A 125 17.44 18.61 -0.79
C LYS A 125 16.02 18.30 -1.23
N ASP A 126 15.84 17.65 -2.39
CA ASP A 126 14.54 17.21 -2.84
C ASP A 126 14.09 16.02 -1.96
N PRO A 127 12.97 16.12 -1.25
CA PRO A 127 12.48 15.03 -0.40
C PRO A 127 12.14 13.76 -1.20
N TYR A 128 11.95 13.90 -2.50
CA TYR A 128 11.66 12.80 -3.44
C TYR A 128 12.77 12.60 -4.47
N ARG A 129 13.99 12.99 -4.11
CA ARG A 129 15.16 12.91 -5.01
C ARG A 129 15.22 11.60 -5.78
N LEU A 130 15.61 11.72 -7.04
CA LEU A 130 15.80 10.55 -7.89
C LEU A 130 17.13 9.84 -7.55
N ASP A 131 17.10 8.53 -7.55
CA ASP A 131 18.32 7.73 -7.57
C ASP A 131 19.01 7.76 -8.96
N ASP A 132 20.13 7.05 -9.10
CA ASP A 132 20.88 7.01 -10.38
C ASP A 132 20.08 6.38 -11.53
N ASN A 133 19.09 5.57 -11.22
CA ASN A 133 18.22 4.90 -12.18
C ASN A 133 16.93 5.71 -12.47
N GLY A 134 16.74 6.86 -11.82
CA GLY A 134 15.61 7.74 -12.04
C GLY A 134 14.36 7.37 -11.22
N PHE A 135 14.50 6.54 -10.18
CA PHE A 135 13.40 6.23 -9.27
C PHE A 135 13.35 7.24 -8.12
N PRO A 136 12.17 7.77 -7.82
CA PRO A 136 12.01 8.68 -6.69
C PRO A 136 12.26 7.99 -5.35
N PHE A 137 12.82 8.73 -4.39
CA PHE A 137 12.91 8.27 -3.02
C PHE A 137 11.51 8.02 -2.44
N ASP A 138 11.33 6.84 -1.84
CA ASP A 138 10.07 6.41 -1.25
C ASP A 138 10.20 6.17 0.25
N GLN A 139 9.64 7.08 1.05
CA GLN A 139 9.69 6.98 2.50
C GLN A 139 9.02 5.72 3.05
N THR A 140 7.98 5.21 2.36
CA THR A 140 7.30 3.98 2.79
C THR A 140 8.23 2.77 2.70
N THR A 141 9.02 2.70 1.64
CA THR A 141 10.04 1.65 1.45
C THR A 141 11.19 1.81 2.44
N GLU A 142 11.63 3.03 2.69
CA GLU A 142 12.70 3.31 3.67
C GLU A 142 12.28 2.92 5.09
N ASP A 143 11.05 3.25 5.47
CA ASP A 143 10.50 2.85 6.78
C ASP A 143 10.41 1.32 6.92
N ALA A 144 10.02 0.62 5.87
CA ALA A 144 9.99 -0.83 5.83
C ALA A 144 11.39 -1.44 5.93
N MET A 145 12.37 -0.85 5.21
CA MET A 145 13.77 -1.26 5.26
C MET A 145 14.38 -1.07 6.65
N THR A 146 14.12 0.07 7.28
CA THR A 146 14.55 0.36 8.65
C THR A 146 14.00 -0.68 9.61
N PHE A 147 12.72 -1.02 9.51
CA PHE A 147 12.13 -2.06 10.34
C PHE A 147 12.84 -3.42 10.17
N LEU A 148 13.13 -3.84 8.94
CA LEU A 148 13.83 -5.10 8.67
C LEU A 148 15.25 -5.09 9.25
N GLN A 149 15.98 -3.98 9.08
CA GLN A 149 17.35 -3.82 9.60
C GLN A 149 17.40 -3.93 11.12
N ASP A 150 16.46 -3.26 11.81
CA ASP A 150 16.43 -3.18 13.26
C ASP A 150 15.95 -4.47 13.93
N ASN A 151 15.22 -5.34 13.18
CA ASN A 151 14.56 -6.51 13.76
C ASN A 151 15.00 -7.86 13.17
N LYS A 152 16.05 -7.90 12.34
CA LYS A 152 16.54 -9.14 11.69
C LYS A 152 16.99 -10.25 12.68
N GLU A 153 17.31 -9.87 13.92
CA GLU A 153 17.74 -10.81 14.96
C GLU A 153 16.56 -11.52 15.68
N LYS A 154 15.33 -11.15 15.36
CA LYS A 154 14.11 -11.70 15.95
C LYS A 154 13.17 -12.24 14.88
N PRO A 155 12.24 -13.12 15.21
CA PRO A 155 11.11 -13.37 14.33
C PRO A 155 10.37 -12.06 14.07
N PHE A 156 10.11 -11.74 12.82
CA PHE A 156 9.43 -10.50 12.46
C PHE A 156 8.27 -10.74 11.51
N PHE A 157 7.29 -9.85 11.58
CA PHE A 157 6.20 -9.71 10.62
C PHE A 157 6.16 -8.28 10.12
N LEU A 158 6.36 -8.07 8.83
CA LEU A 158 6.24 -6.76 8.19
C LEU A 158 5.02 -6.74 7.28
N TYR A 159 4.09 -5.83 7.54
CA TYR A 159 3.00 -5.47 6.63
C TYR A 159 3.40 -4.24 5.83
N PHE A 160 4.02 -4.46 4.66
CA PHE A 160 4.38 -3.41 3.71
C PHE A 160 3.19 -3.09 2.83
N ALA A 161 2.55 -1.97 3.08
CA ALA A 161 1.26 -1.58 2.52
C ALA A 161 1.37 -0.25 1.76
N THR A 162 2.10 -0.26 0.65
CA THR A 162 2.32 0.95 -0.16
C THR A 162 1.02 1.59 -0.64
N TRP A 163 1.07 2.90 -0.92
CA TRP A 163 0.01 3.64 -1.59
C TRP A 163 0.03 3.48 -3.12
N LEU A 164 1.13 3.02 -3.69
CA LEU A 164 1.19 2.68 -5.10
C LEU A 164 0.33 1.42 -5.36
N VAL A 165 -0.47 1.40 -6.35
CA VAL A 165 -0.67 2.31 -7.48
C VAL A 165 -2.03 3.03 -7.38
N HIS A 166 -2.40 3.51 -6.21
CA HIS A 166 -3.68 4.18 -5.95
C HIS A 166 -3.78 5.54 -6.67
N ALA A 167 -4.99 6.02 -6.91
CA ALA A 167 -5.20 7.40 -7.35
C ALA A 167 -4.72 8.44 -6.30
N PRO A 168 -4.25 9.60 -6.69
CA PRO A 168 -4.16 10.13 -8.07
C PRO A 168 -3.09 9.42 -8.89
N ILE A 169 -3.44 9.05 -10.14
CA ILE A 169 -2.50 8.39 -11.06
C ILE A 169 -1.47 9.40 -11.52
N MET A 170 -0.22 9.21 -11.09
CA MET A 170 0.88 10.15 -11.33
C MET A 170 2.22 9.50 -11.01
N THR A 171 3.30 10.03 -11.57
CA THR A 171 4.67 9.69 -11.19
C THR A 171 5.48 10.95 -10.93
N ARG A 172 6.50 10.85 -10.08
CA ARG A 172 7.50 11.92 -9.85
C ARG A 172 8.70 11.79 -10.77
N SER A 173 8.80 10.71 -11.53
CA SER A 173 9.89 10.46 -12.47
C SER A 173 9.48 10.80 -13.89
N GLU A 174 10.02 11.92 -14.42
CA GLU A 174 9.87 12.26 -15.82
C GLU A 174 10.50 11.19 -16.73
N GLN A 175 11.62 10.60 -16.30
CA GLN A 175 12.31 9.55 -17.03
C GLN A 175 11.42 8.31 -17.22
N LEU A 176 10.75 7.84 -16.15
CA LEU A 176 9.83 6.71 -16.25
C LEU A 176 8.58 7.04 -17.07
N LEU A 177 8.06 8.25 -16.93
CA LEU A 177 6.93 8.70 -17.72
C LEU A 177 7.25 8.66 -19.21
N ASN A 178 8.39 9.25 -19.62
CA ASN A 178 8.83 9.27 -20.99
C ASN A 178 9.08 7.86 -21.53
N LYS A 179 9.73 6.99 -20.74
CA LYS A 179 9.91 5.57 -21.08
C LYS A 179 8.59 4.90 -21.47
N TYR A 180 7.53 5.13 -20.73
CA TYR A 180 6.23 4.53 -21.02
C TYR A 180 5.45 5.22 -22.10
N CYS A 181 5.63 6.53 -22.31
CA CYS A 181 5.13 7.21 -23.49
C CYS A 181 5.72 6.61 -24.76
N ASP A 182 7.04 6.43 -24.80
CA ASP A 182 7.74 5.82 -25.93
C ASP A 182 7.32 4.38 -26.15
N LYS A 183 7.27 3.56 -25.07
CA LYS A 183 6.87 2.16 -25.14
C LYS A 183 5.45 1.93 -25.64
N LEU A 184 4.53 2.82 -25.28
CA LEU A 184 3.11 2.76 -25.68
C LEU A 184 2.82 3.49 -26.98
N GLY A 185 3.78 4.30 -27.49
CA GLY A 185 3.58 5.13 -28.67
C GLY A 185 2.56 6.24 -28.47
N VAL A 186 2.50 6.82 -27.27
CA VAL A 186 1.53 7.86 -26.91
C VAL A 186 2.18 9.18 -26.62
N GLU A 187 1.57 10.27 -27.07
CA GLU A 187 1.92 11.62 -26.66
C GLU A 187 1.10 12.02 -25.43
N LEU A 188 1.75 12.70 -24.47
CA LEU A 188 1.07 13.17 -23.26
C LEU A 188 0.08 14.28 -23.61
N THR A 189 -1.17 14.07 -23.25
CA THR A 189 -2.26 15.04 -23.40
C THR A 189 -2.97 15.26 -22.07
N GLU A 190 -3.81 16.29 -21.99
CA GLU A 190 -4.66 16.53 -20.82
C GLU A 190 -5.59 15.33 -20.52
N ALA A 191 -5.96 14.52 -21.54
CA ALA A 191 -6.76 13.32 -21.36
C ALA A 191 -6.06 12.27 -20.49
N HIS A 192 -4.72 12.19 -20.52
CA HIS A 192 -3.96 11.26 -19.68
C HIS A 192 -3.99 11.61 -18.18
N ARG A 193 -4.48 12.79 -17.81
CA ARG A 193 -4.74 13.16 -16.40
C ARG A 193 -6.02 12.51 -15.87
N ASP A 194 -6.93 12.15 -16.75
CA ASP A 194 -8.21 11.52 -16.38
C ASP A 194 -8.15 10.04 -16.78
N TYR A 195 -7.67 9.22 -15.84
CA TYR A 195 -7.51 7.78 -16.08
C TYR A 195 -8.83 7.04 -16.37
N TRP A 196 -9.98 7.62 -16.00
CA TRP A 196 -11.29 7.05 -16.33
C TRP A 196 -11.66 7.16 -17.81
N LYS A 197 -10.93 7.98 -18.55
CA LYS A 197 -11.12 8.16 -19.98
C LYS A 197 -10.13 7.39 -20.85
N GLN A 198 -9.23 6.63 -20.21
CA GLN A 198 -8.29 5.78 -20.92
C GLN A 198 -8.96 4.44 -21.24
N GLU A 199 -8.77 3.97 -22.46
CA GLU A 199 -9.18 2.64 -22.86
C GLU A 199 -8.04 1.64 -22.66
N GLY A 200 -8.31 0.55 -21.96
CA GLY A 200 -7.32 -0.49 -21.69
C GLY A 200 -6.14 -0.02 -20.83
N GLN A 201 -5.09 -0.81 -20.80
CA GLN A 201 -3.89 -0.58 -19.98
C GLN A 201 -2.84 0.28 -20.70
N THR A 202 -3.25 1.46 -21.16
CA THR A 202 -2.39 2.34 -21.99
C THR A 202 -1.96 3.63 -21.29
N ASN A 203 -2.25 3.77 -19.99
CA ASN A 203 -1.90 4.98 -19.24
C ASN A 203 -0.42 4.97 -18.82
N PRO A 204 0.44 5.82 -19.40
CA PRO A 204 1.87 5.84 -19.11
C PRO A 204 2.21 6.20 -17.66
N PHE A 205 1.37 7.02 -17.00
CA PHE A 205 1.53 7.31 -15.56
C PHE A 205 1.30 6.07 -14.72
N TYR A 206 0.28 5.27 -15.04
CA TYR A 206 -0.02 4.05 -14.31
C TYR A 206 1.08 3.00 -14.48
N CYS A 207 1.57 2.84 -15.72
CA CYS A 207 2.71 1.96 -16.02
C CYS A 207 3.97 2.36 -15.24
N ALA A 208 4.26 3.67 -15.18
CA ALA A 208 5.38 4.18 -14.40
C ALA A 208 5.23 3.89 -12.89
N MET A 209 4.01 4.02 -12.35
CA MET A 209 3.73 3.68 -10.94
C MET A 209 3.93 2.19 -10.66
N ILE A 210 3.55 1.31 -11.59
CA ILE A 210 3.76 -0.14 -11.45
C ILE A 210 5.26 -0.46 -11.40
N GLU A 211 6.06 0.12 -12.30
CA GLU A 211 7.51 -0.08 -12.29
C GLU A 211 8.17 0.48 -11.02
N GLN A 212 7.71 1.63 -10.53
CA GLN A 212 8.17 2.15 -9.23
C GLN A 212 7.87 1.16 -8.10
N PHE A 213 6.66 0.63 -8.05
CA PHE A 213 6.27 -0.35 -7.05
C PHE A 213 7.11 -1.63 -7.11
N ASP A 214 7.30 -2.18 -8.30
CA ASP A 214 8.14 -3.35 -8.55
C ASP A 214 9.58 -3.12 -8.05
N THR A 215 10.14 -1.95 -8.38
CA THR A 215 11.49 -1.56 -7.94
C THR A 215 11.60 -1.49 -6.42
N TYR A 216 10.61 -0.91 -5.74
CA TYR A 216 10.61 -0.81 -4.28
C TYR A 216 10.46 -2.18 -3.60
N CYS A 217 9.61 -3.06 -4.13
CA CYS A 217 9.58 -4.46 -3.70
C CYS A 217 10.95 -5.13 -3.89
N GLY A 218 11.58 -4.89 -5.03
CA GLY A 218 12.91 -5.41 -5.34
C GLY A 218 14.01 -4.93 -4.38
N LEU A 219 13.88 -3.73 -3.80
CA LEU A 219 14.80 -3.27 -2.75
C LEU A 219 14.68 -4.12 -1.49
N LEU A 220 13.47 -4.40 -1.04
CA LEU A 220 13.22 -5.25 0.13
C LEU A 220 13.69 -6.68 -0.11
N PHE A 221 13.40 -7.26 -1.29
CA PHE A 221 13.87 -8.60 -1.64
C PHE A 221 15.39 -8.69 -1.67
N ARG A 222 16.08 -7.75 -2.33
CA ARG A 222 17.54 -7.71 -2.36
C ARG A 222 18.14 -7.60 -0.97
N TYR A 223 17.51 -6.87 -0.06
CA TYR A 223 17.96 -6.82 1.33
C TYR A 223 17.87 -8.21 1.98
N LEU A 224 16.75 -8.91 1.85
CA LEU A 224 16.56 -10.25 2.41
C LEU A 224 17.51 -11.28 1.77
N GLU A 225 17.73 -11.21 0.46
CA GLU A 225 18.61 -12.10 -0.29
C GLU A 225 20.09 -11.92 0.03
N ASN A 226 20.52 -10.72 0.37
CA ASN A 226 21.92 -10.40 0.60
C ASN A 226 22.32 -10.34 2.07
N THR A 227 21.37 -10.32 3.01
CA THR A 227 21.62 -10.23 4.44
C THR A 227 21.69 -11.62 5.06
N ASP A 228 22.78 -11.91 5.79
CA ASP A 228 22.89 -13.15 6.55
C ASP A 228 21.84 -13.21 7.66
N ASP A 229 21.21 -14.37 7.85
CA ASP A 229 20.26 -14.57 8.95
C ASP A 229 21.06 -14.85 10.26
N PRO A 230 21.05 -13.93 11.21
CA PRO A 230 21.76 -14.13 12.49
C PRO A 230 21.18 -15.25 13.34
N ARG A 231 19.95 -15.70 13.04
CA ARG A 231 19.24 -16.79 13.74
C ARG A 231 19.51 -18.14 13.09
N TRP A 232 20.03 -18.17 11.85
CA TRP A 232 20.33 -19.39 11.10
C TRP A 232 21.66 -19.24 10.36
N PRO A 233 22.80 -19.40 11.05
CA PRO A 233 24.12 -19.19 10.50
C PRO A 233 24.38 -19.97 9.19
N GLY A 234 24.93 -19.29 8.20
CA GLY A 234 25.20 -19.83 6.88
C GLY A 234 24.04 -19.69 5.87
N HIS A 235 22.94 -19.12 6.27
CA HIS A 235 21.78 -18.86 5.42
C HIS A 235 21.47 -17.37 5.31
N LYS A 236 20.70 -16.99 4.29
CA LYS A 236 20.21 -15.64 4.09
C LYS A 236 18.83 -15.45 4.71
N LEU A 237 18.46 -14.21 5.05
CA LEU A 237 17.14 -13.90 5.61
C LEU A 237 16.00 -14.43 4.73
N ILE A 238 16.13 -14.36 3.41
CA ILE A 238 15.10 -14.82 2.47
C ILE A 238 14.81 -16.33 2.61
N GLU A 239 15.79 -17.13 2.99
CA GLU A 239 15.63 -18.58 3.15
C GLU A 239 14.78 -18.97 4.37
N ASN A 240 14.62 -18.02 5.31
CA ASN A 240 13.84 -18.16 6.54
C ASN A 240 12.67 -17.15 6.61
N THR A 241 12.24 -16.63 5.47
CA THR A 241 11.18 -15.62 5.38
C THR A 241 10.11 -16.06 4.40
N TYR A 242 8.87 -16.15 4.87
CA TYR A 242 7.71 -16.28 3.98
C TYR A 242 7.37 -14.92 3.41
N VAL A 243 7.37 -14.82 2.10
CA VAL A 243 6.93 -13.61 1.39
C VAL A 243 5.55 -13.84 0.80
N ILE A 244 4.59 -13.03 1.20
CA ILE A 244 3.20 -13.07 0.72
C ILE A 244 2.95 -11.80 -0.08
N PHE A 245 2.67 -11.96 -1.37
CA PHE A 245 2.29 -10.86 -2.26
C PHE A 245 0.80 -10.96 -2.58
N THR A 246 0.08 -9.88 -2.31
CA THR A 246 -1.36 -9.80 -2.62
C THR A 246 -1.74 -8.36 -2.96
N SER A 247 -2.81 -8.21 -3.75
CA SER A 247 -3.49 -6.92 -3.93
C SER A 247 -4.72 -6.84 -3.03
N ASP A 248 -5.02 -5.66 -2.51
CA ASP A 248 -6.24 -5.45 -1.72
C ASP A 248 -7.48 -5.38 -2.62
N ASN A 249 -7.36 -4.92 -3.87
CA ASN A 249 -8.44 -4.90 -4.87
C ASN A 249 -7.86 -4.83 -6.29
N GLY A 250 -8.72 -4.80 -7.30
CA GLY A 250 -8.33 -4.62 -8.70
C GLY A 250 -7.66 -3.29 -8.98
N GLY A 251 -6.92 -3.22 -10.07
CA GLY A 251 -6.29 -2.00 -10.57
C GLY A 251 -7.32 -0.97 -11.02
N MET A 252 -6.86 0.26 -11.24
CA MET A 252 -7.68 1.34 -11.80
C MET A 252 -7.37 1.44 -13.30
N GLU A 253 -8.33 1.08 -14.11
CA GLU A 253 -8.31 1.14 -15.57
C GLU A 253 -9.52 1.91 -16.09
#